data_f7de0bd42f5da9f5e9dd5d6026696843
#
_entry.id   f7de0bd42f5da9f5e9dd5d6026696843
#
_cell.length_a   1.000
_cell.length_b   1.000
_cell.length_c   1.000
_cell.angle_alpha   90.00
_cell.angle_beta   90.00
_cell.angle_gamma   90.00
#
_symmetry.space_group_name_H-M   'P 1'
#
loop_
_entity.id
_entity.type
_entity.pdbx_description
1 polymer ?
#
loop_
_entity_poly.entity_id
_entity_poly.type
_entity_poly.pdbx_seq_one_letter_code
_entity_poly.pdbx_strand_id
1 'polypeptide(L)'
;MEAPLPPPLPATTLAPGRSRKLLLLPLLLVLLRAEAVRGLEKEERPRTREEECHFYAGGQVYPGEVSRVSVAEHSLHLSKAKISKPAPYWEGTAVINGEFKELKLTDYRGKYLVFFFYPLDFTFVCPTEIIAFGDRIDEFRSINTEVVACSVDSQFTHLAWINTPRRQGGLGSISIPLLADLNHQISKDYGVYLEDSGHTLRGLFIIDDKGILRQITLNDLPVGRSVDETLRLVQAFQYTDKHGEVCPAGWKPGSETIIPDPAGKLKYFDKLN
;
A
#
# COMPACT_ATOMS: atom_id res chain seq x y z
N MET A 1 -14.69 -17.59 47.61
CA MET A 1 -13.60 -17.01 48.44
C MET A 1 -13.11 -15.79 47.69
N GLU A 2 -13.63 -14.64 48.09
CA GLU A 2 -13.25 -13.33 47.52
C GLU A 2 -11.94 -12.87 48.18
N ALA A 3 -11.02 -12.34 47.40
CA ALA A 3 -9.78 -11.75 47.89
C ALA A 3 -10.04 -10.33 48.40
N PRO A 4 -9.42 -9.88 49.49
CA PRO A 4 -9.67 -8.57 50.08
C PRO A 4 -8.99 -7.44 49.31
N LEU A 5 -9.68 -6.27 49.24
CA LEU A 5 -9.24 -5.01 48.66
C LEU A 5 -8.06 -4.40 49.41
N PRO A 6 -7.14 -3.70 48.72
CA PRO A 6 -6.02 -3.01 49.34
C PRO A 6 -6.46 -1.74 50.10
N PRO A 7 -5.69 -1.30 51.11
CA PRO A 7 -6.03 -0.13 51.93
C PRO A 7 -5.82 1.22 51.22
N PRO A 8 -6.52 2.28 51.62
CA PRO A 8 -6.40 3.63 51.03
C PRO A 8 -5.09 4.34 51.43
N LEU A 9 -4.59 5.15 50.47
CA LEU A 9 -3.39 5.95 50.60
C LEU A 9 -3.60 7.14 51.63
N PRO A 10 -2.55 7.54 52.34
CA PRO A 10 -2.66 8.62 53.34
C PRO A 10 -2.79 10.00 52.71
N ALA A 11 -3.62 10.84 53.30
CA ALA A 11 -3.86 12.24 52.95
C ALA A 11 -2.62 13.11 53.22
N THR A 12 -2.18 13.84 52.22
CA THR A 12 -1.10 14.81 52.30
C THR A 12 -1.66 16.15 52.76
N THR A 13 -1.27 16.59 53.94
CA THR A 13 -1.57 17.93 54.52
C THR A 13 -0.79 19.03 53.78
N LEU A 14 -1.50 20.03 53.27
CA LEU A 14 -0.95 21.27 52.71
C LEU A 14 -0.48 22.23 53.82
N ALA A 15 0.77 22.62 53.79
CA ALA A 15 1.31 23.71 54.62
C ALA A 15 1.14 25.06 53.88
N PRO A 16 0.84 26.19 54.61
CA PRO A 16 0.62 27.48 53.97
C PRO A 16 1.90 28.34 53.91
N GLY A 17 2.05 29.05 52.79
CA GLY A 17 2.81 30.31 52.76
C GLY A 17 4.16 30.30 52.05
N ARG A 18 4.19 30.65 50.77
CA ARG A 18 5.34 31.39 50.18
C ARG A 18 4.88 32.37 49.08
N SER A 19 5.16 33.58 49.40
CA SER A 19 5.38 34.84 48.66
C SER A 19 5.11 34.92 47.13
N ARG A 20 4.23 35.88 46.77
CA ARG A 20 3.78 36.28 45.43
C ARG A 20 4.82 36.92 44.47
N LYS A 21 6.13 36.82 44.72
CA LYS A 21 7.15 37.51 43.90
C LYS A 21 7.89 36.67 42.84
N LEU A 22 7.56 35.38 42.65
CA LEU A 22 8.31 34.52 41.75
C LEU A 22 7.56 34.11 40.45
N LEU A 23 6.39 34.71 40.18
CA LEU A 23 5.54 34.32 39.02
C LEU A 23 5.72 35.23 37.78
N LEU A 24 6.51 36.33 37.88
CA LEU A 24 6.72 37.25 36.76
C LEU A 24 7.91 36.86 35.82
N LEU A 25 8.87 36.11 36.33
CA LEU A 25 10.07 35.75 35.55
C LEU A 25 9.81 34.73 34.41
N PRO A 26 9.02 33.68 34.63
CA PRO A 26 8.71 32.75 33.53
C PRO A 26 7.81 33.36 32.44
N LEU A 27 6.94 34.32 32.80
CA LEU A 27 6.07 34.97 31.81
C LEU A 27 6.87 35.91 30.88
N LEU A 28 7.91 36.57 31.40
CA LEU A 28 8.79 37.43 30.60
C LEU A 28 9.66 36.62 29.63
N LEU A 29 10.12 35.43 30.05
CA LEU A 29 10.88 34.52 29.19
C LEU A 29 10.03 33.89 28.07
N VAL A 30 8.75 33.67 28.33
CA VAL A 30 7.80 33.16 27.29
C VAL A 30 7.48 34.26 26.28
N LEU A 31 7.34 35.52 26.72
CA LEU A 31 7.11 36.64 25.81
C LEU A 31 8.33 36.95 24.94
N LEU A 32 9.53 36.91 25.50
CA LEU A 32 10.78 37.09 24.73
C LEU A 32 11.02 35.94 23.71
N ARG A 33 10.60 34.71 24.01
CA ARG A 33 10.62 33.60 23.04
C ARG A 33 9.57 33.77 21.94
N ALA A 34 8.41 34.33 22.25
CA ALA A 34 7.36 34.59 21.26
C ALA A 34 7.76 35.67 20.25
N GLU A 35 8.53 36.68 20.67
CA GLU A 35 9.08 37.70 19.76
C GLU A 35 10.24 37.16 18.90
N ALA A 36 11.08 36.27 19.43
CA ALA A 36 12.17 35.64 18.67
C ALA A 36 11.65 34.67 17.58
N VAL A 37 10.47 34.07 17.79
CA VAL A 37 9.85 33.18 16.79
C VAL A 37 9.14 33.98 15.67
N ARG A 38 8.61 35.16 15.96
CA ARG A 38 8.00 36.06 14.96
C ARG A 38 9.01 36.67 13.96
N GLY A 39 10.29 36.69 14.29
CA GLY A 39 11.36 37.19 13.41
C GLY A 39 11.86 36.17 12.38
N LEU A 40 11.31 34.95 12.35
CA LEU A 40 11.69 33.87 11.43
C LEU A 40 10.62 33.52 10.37
N GLU A 41 9.52 34.30 10.31
CA GLU A 41 8.66 34.24 9.12
C GLU A 41 9.47 34.79 7.95
N LYS A 42 9.99 33.86 7.11
CA LYS A 42 10.54 34.23 5.81
C LYS A 42 9.43 34.88 5.02
N GLU A 43 9.61 36.16 4.72
CA GLU A 43 8.83 36.88 3.72
C GLU A 43 8.85 36.05 2.43
N GLU A 44 7.76 35.32 2.13
CA GLU A 44 7.58 34.73 0.81
C GLU A 44 7.47 35.86 -0.18
N ARG A 45 8.50 36.03 -0.99
CA ARG A 45 8.44 36.93 -2.15
C ARG A 45 7.27 36.51 -3.05
N PRO A 46 6.40 37.44 -3.47
CA PRO A 46 5.35 37.10 -4.43
C PRO A 46 6.01 36.54 -5.69
N ARG A 47 5.59 35.32 -6.09
CA ARG A 47 6.04 34.66 -7.30
C ARG A 47 5.74 35.56 -8.51
N THR A 48 6.73 35.83 -9.32
CA THR A 48 6.53 36.56 -10.56
C THR A 48 5.79 35.68 -11.59
N ARG A 49 5.03 36.29 -12.48
CA ARG A 49 4.23 35.62 -13.52
C ARG A 49 5.06 34.69 -14.42
N GLU A 50 6.38 34.86 -14.43
CA GLU A 50 7.32 34.01 -15.17
C GLU A 50 7.61 32.67 -14.47
N GLU A 51 7.44 32.57 -13.14
CA GLU A 51 7.62 31.33 -12.39
C GLU A 51 6.43 30.35 -12.51
N GLU A 52 5.25 30.84 -12.90
CA GLU A 52 4.04 30.01 -13.09
C GLU A 52 4.01 29.27 -14.44
N CYS A 53 4.84 29.67 -15.42
CA CYS A 53 4.83 29.09 -16.77
C CYS A 53 5.63 27.78 -16.91
N HIS A 54 6.25 27.28 -15.88
CA HIS A 54 7.16 26.11 -15.96
C HIS A 54 6.52 24.76 -15.64
N PHE A 55 5.22 24.74 -15.31
CA PHE A 55 4.49 23.49 -15.06
C PHE A 55 3.63 23.12 -16.28
N TYR A 56 4.20 22.39 -17.22
CA TYR A 56 3.43 21.75 -18.28
C TYR A 56 3.44 20.24 -18.11
N ALA A 57 2.25 19.68 -17.94
CA ALA A 57 1.97 18.25 -18.04
C ALA A 57 2.22 17.79 -19.49
N GLY A 58 3.46 17.48 -19.85
CA GLY A 58 3.78 17.11 -21.22
C GLY A 58 5.27 16.90 -21.52
N GLY A 59 6.13 16.96 -20.55
CA GLY A 59 7.49 16.41 -20.65
C GLY A 59 8.50 17.19 -21.50
N GLN A 60 8.34 18.51 -21.72
CA GLN A 60 9.43 19.35 -22.21
C GLN A 60 10.02 20.15 -21.04
N VAL A 61 11.25 19.80 -20.67
CA VAL A 61 12.05 20.55 -19.71
C VAL A 61 12.74 21.69 -20.47
N TYR A 62 12.33 22.93 -20.26
CA TYR A 62 13.12 24.09 -20.68
C TYR A 62 14.30 24.29 -19.74
N PRO A 63 15.49 24.73 -20.22
CA PRO A 63 16.65 24.97 -19.37
C PRO A 63 16.43 26.22 -18.50
N GLY A 64 15.89 26.00 -17.33
CA GLY A 64 15.72 26.91 -16.22
C GLY A 64 15.79 26.09 -14.96
N GLU A 65 16.10 26.66 -13.82
CA GLU A 65 16.23 25.94 -12.57
C GLU A 65 15.04 25.01 -12.35
N VAL A 66 15.28 23.72 -12.51
CA VAL A 66 14.32 22.68 -12.17
C VAL A 66 14.08 22.81 -10.69
N SER A 67 12.92 23.32 -10.30
CA SER A 67 12.44 23.16 -8.92
C SER A 67 12.54 21.70 -8.62
N ARG A 68 13.47 21.29 -7.74
CA ARG A 68 13.58 19.92 -7.28
C ARG A 68 12.26 19.62 -6.58
N VAL A 69 11.35 18.98 -7.31
CA VAL A 69 10.20 18.32 -6.69
C VAL A 69 10.81 17.45 -5.60
N SER A 70 10.40 17.64 -4.38
CA SER A 70 10.88 16.82 -3.29
C SER A 70 10.63 15.37 -3.67
N VAL A 71 11.70 14.59 -3.81
CA VAL A 71 11.66 13.16 -4.14
C VAL A 71 10.86 12.37 -3.10
N ALA A 72 10.50 13.01 -1.99
CA ALA A 72 9.78 12.46 -0.87
C ALA A 72 8.29 12.19 -1.13
N GLU A 73 7.63 12.87 -2.07
CA GLU A 73 6.17 12.79 -2.17
C GLU A 73 5.64 11.61 -2.99
N HIS A 74 6.36 11.12 -4.01
CA HIS A 74 5.97 9.92 -4.77
C HIS A 74 7.17 9.22 -5.38
N SER A 75 7.50 8.04 -4.90
CA SER A 75 8.50 7.17 -5.53
C SER A 75 7.97 6.39 -6.75
N LEU A 76 6.72 6.59 -7.16
CA LEU A 76 6.12 5.92 -8.33
C LEU A 76 6.93 6.10 -9.63
N HIS A 77 7.54 7.27 -9.85
CA HIS A 77 8.41 7.53 -11.00
C HIS A 77 9.75 6.77 -10.94
N LEU A 78 10.15 6.31 -9.76
CA LEU A 78 11.33 5.49 -9.53
C LEU A 78 11.01 3.98 -9.60
N SER A 79 9.72 3.62 -9.75
CA SER A 79 9.29 2.23 -9.83
C SER A 79 9.98 1.49 -10.96
N LYS A 80 10.48 0.30 -10.63
CA LYS A 80 10.98 -0.67 -11.62
C LYS A 80 9.83 -1.48 -12.25
N ALA A 81 8.63 -1.46 -11.65
CA ALA A 81 7.46 -2.18 -12.12
C ALA A 81 6.88 -1.51 -13.38
N LYS A 82 6.91 -2.21 -14.51
CA LYS A 82 6.40 -1.74 -15.80
C LYS A 82 5.51 -2.80 -16.42
N ILE A 83 4.29 -2.41 -16.82
CA ILE A 83 3.35 -3.32 -17.50
C ILE A 83 3.98 -3.86 -18.78
N SER A 84 3.72 -5.12 -19.09
CA SER A 84 4.28 -5.87 -20.21
C SER A 84 5.80 -6.10 -20.15
N LYS A 85 6.41 -5.92 -18.99
CA LYS A 85 7.82 -6.25 -18.71
C LYS A 85 7.91 -7.24 -17.54
N PRO A 86 9.06 -7.92 -17.38
CA PRO A 86 9.29 -8.75 -16.19
C PRO A 86 9.04 -7.96 -14.93
N ALA A 87 8.27 -8.54 -13.99
CA ALA A 87 8.04 -7.95 -12.68
C ALA A 87 9.38 -7.79 -11.93
N PRO A 88 9.56 -6.75 -11.12
CA PRO A 88 10.74 -6.61 -10.27
C PRO A 88 10.92 -7.86 -9.41
N TYR A 89 12.14 -8.41 -9.41
CA TYR A 89 12.47 -9.58 -8.59
C TYR A 89 12.41 -9.23 -7.10
N TRP A 90 11.92 -10.18 -6.31
CA TRP A 90 11.94 -10.10 -4.87
C TRP A 90 12.19 -11.47 -4.23
N GLU A 91 12.79 -11.44 -3.06
CA GLU A 91 12.90 -12.57 -2.15
C GLU A 91 12.87 -12.05 -0.71
N GLY A 92 12.41 -12.87 0.22
CA GLY A 92 12.35 -12.51 1.63
C GLY A 92 11.63 -13.55 2.46
N THR A 93 11.70 -13.34 3.78
CA THR A 93 11.04 -14.22 4.74
C THR A 93 9.54 -13.91 4.81
N ALA A 94 8.73 -14.94 4.68
CA ALA A 94 7.28 -14.85 4.82
C ALA A 94 6.77 -15.74 5.95
N VAL A 95 5.59 -15.41 6.48
CA VAL A 95 4.84 -16.30 7.36
C VAL A 95 3.83 -17.09 6.52
N ILE A 96 3.94 -18.43 6.56
CA ILE A 96 3.08 -19.36 5.84
C ILE A 96 2.61 -20.42 6.84
N ASN A 97 1.31 -20.50 7.08
CA ASN A 97 0.72 -21.46 8.03
C ASN A 97 1.37 -21.41 9.42
N GLY A 98 1.75 -20.22 9.88
CA GLY A 98 2.39 -20.02 11.18
C GLY A 98 3.90 -20.30 11.24
N GLU A 99 4.55 -20.61 10.11
CA GLU A 99 5.98 -20.88 10.01
C GLU A 99 6.69 -19.81 9.17
N PHE A 100 7.96 -19.52 9.49
CA PHE A 100 8.81 -18.68 8.68
C PHE A 100 9.40 -19.47 7.51
N LYS A 101 9.21 -18.96 6.30
CA LYS A 101 9.74 -19.56 5.07
C LYS A 101 10.30 -18.50 4.14
N GLU A 102 11.40 -18.81 3.47
CA GLU A 102 11.92 -17.97 2.40
C GLU A 102 11.05 -18.16 1.16
N LEU A 103 10.60 -17.05 0.60
CA LEU A 103 9.86 -17.00 -0.66
C LEU A 103 10.59 -16.15 -1.67
N LYS A 104 10.44 -16.53 -2.93
CA LYS A 104 10.99 -15.82 -4.09
C LYS A 104 9.93 -15.66 -5.17
N LEU A 105 9.99 -14.58 -5.93
CA LEU A 105 9.11 -14.39 -7.09
C LEU A 105 9.18 -15.58 -8.06
N THR A 106 10.35 -16.20 -8.21
CA THR A 106 10.56 -17.34 -9.10
C THR A 106 9.83 -18.61 -8.69
N ASP A 107 9.42 -18.74 -7.43
CA ASP A 107 8.64 -19.90 -6.93
C ASP A 107 7.23 -19.96 -7.55
N TYR A 108 6.79 -18.86 -8.13
CA TYR A 108 5.48 -18.71 -8.77
C TYR A 108 5.51 -18.86 -10.29
N ARG A 109 6.66 -19.28 -10.88
CA ARG A 109 6.75 -19.57 -12.31
C ARG A 109 5.77 -20.68 -12.70
N GLY A 110 5.06 -20.49 -13.82
CA GLY A 110 4.00 -21.41 -14.28
C GLY A 110 2.64 -21.16 -13.62
N LYS A 111 2.51 -20.17 -12.75
CA LYS A 111 1.27 -19.72 -12.13
C LYS A 111 1.11 -18.22 -12.26
N TYR A 112 -0.11 -17.75 -12.27
CA TYR A 112 -0.39 -16.33 -12.04
C TYR A 112 -0.14 -16.00 -10.58
N LEU A 113 0.31 -14.77 -10.32
CA LEU A 113 0.54 -14.26 -8.97
C LEU A 113 -0.18 -12.93 -8.80
N VAL A 114 -1.03 -12.85 -7.80
CA VAL A 114 -1.53 -11.59 -7.24
C VAL A 114 -0.63 -11.20 -6.08
N PHE A 115 0.22 -10.20 -6.30
CA PHE A 115 1.14 -9.69 -5.31
C PHE A 115 0.66 -8.32 -4.85
N PHE A 116 0.33 -8.18 -3.56
CA PHE A 116 -0.21 -6.93 -3.09
C PHE A 116 0.45 -6.42 -1.81
N PHE A 117 0.64 -5.10 -1.76
CA PHE A 117 1.17 -4.39 -0.60
C PHE A 117 0.03 -3.83 0.23
N TYR A 118 0.22 -3.79 1.54
CA TYR A 118 -0.64 -3.12 2.50
C TYR A 118 0.19 -2.29 3.48
N PRO A 119 -0.34 -1.19 4.02
CA PRO A 119 0.43 -0.25 4.84
C PRO A 119 1.12 -0.87 6.04
N LEU A 120 0.37 -1.39 7.01
CA LEU A 120 0.90 -1.90 8.29
C LEU A 120 0.00 -2.97 8.88
N ASP A 121 0.61 -3.85 9.68
CA ASP A 121 -0.08 -4.80 10.57
C ASP A 121 -0.89 -4.07 11.64
N PHE A 122 -1.86 -4.74 12.26
CA PHE A 122 -2.69 -4.26 13.36
C PHE A 122 -3.39 -2.93 13.10
N THR A 123 -3.80 -2.65 11.84
CA THR A 123 -4.52 -1.45 11.42
C THR A 123 -6.00 -1.74 11.11
N PHE A 124 -6.66 -0.91 10.31
CA PHE A 124 -8.12 -0.91 10.18
C PHE A 124 -8.61 -1.58 8.88
N VAL A 125 -8.18 -1.07 7.72
CA VAL A 125 -8.58 -1.59 6.40
C VAL A 125 -7.75 -2.83 6.03
N CYS A 126 -6.47 -2.89 6.41
CA CYS A 126 -5.55 -3.95 6.03
C CYS A 126 -6.05 -5.36 6.40
N PRO A 127 -6.55 -5.62 7.62
CA PRO A 127 -7.05 -6.95 7.96
C PRO A 127 -8.26 -7.33 7.11
N THR A 128 -9.12 -6.39 6.73
CA THR A 128 -10.31 -6.69 5.91
C THR A 128 -9.92 -7.19 4.52
N GLU A 129 -8.87 -6.63 3.91
CA GLU A 129 -8.36 -7.07 2.62
C GLU A 129 -7.72 -8.45 2.70
N ILE A 130 -6.79 -8.64 3.65
CA ILE A 130 -6.05 -9.90 3.80
C ILE A 130 -7.00 -11.05 4.11
N ILE A 131 -7.96 -10.84 4.99
CA ILE A 131 -9.01 -11.82 5.30
C ILE A 131 -9.86 -12.12 4.07
N ALA A 132 -10.29 -11.10 3.31
CA ALA A 132 -11.11 -11.31 2.12
C ALA A 132 -10.38 -12.11 1.03
N PHE A 133 -9.10 -11.82 0.78
CA PHE A 133 -8.27 -12.62 -0.13
C PHE A 133 -8.02 -14.02 0.39
N GLY A 134 -7.73 -14.15 1.70
CA GLY A 134 -7.48 -15.44 2.34
C GLY A 134 -8.70 -16.36 2.36
N ASP A 135 -9.87 -15.84 2.69
CA ASP A 135 -11.13 -16.61 2.72
C ASP A 135 -11.55 -17.08 1.31
N ARG A 136 -11.07 -16.44 0.26
CA ARG A 136 -11.37 -16.77 -1.15
C ARG A 136 -10.16 -17.32 -1.92
N ILE A 137 -9.12 -17.75 -1.23
CA ILE A 137 -7.88 -18.24 -1.87
C ILE A 137 -8.12 -19.42 -2.82
N ASP A 138 -9.07 -20.29 -2.50
CA ASP A 138 -9.36 -21.46 -3.31
C ASP A 138 -9.94 -21.09 -4.68
N GLU A 139 -10.63 -19.96 -4.81
CA GLU A 139 -11.09 -19.43 -6.10
C GLU A 139 -9.88 -19.04 -6.98
N PHE A 140 -8.86 -18.40 -6.41
CA PHE A 140 -7.62 -18.09 -7.12
C PHE A 140 -6.85 -19.36 -7.51
N ARG A 141 -6.70 -20.30 -6.58
CA ARG A 141 -6.01 -21.55 -6.83
C ARG A 141 -6.69 -22.41 -7.88
N SER A 142 -8.03 -22.38 -7.96
CA SER A 142 -8.80 -23.10 -8.98
C SER A 142 -8.49 -22.64 -10.41
N ILE A 143 -8.00 -21.41 -10.55
CA ILE A 143 -7.55 -20.83 -11.83
C ILE A 143 -6.03 -20.68 -11.91
N ASN A 144 -5.29 -21.57 -11.25
CA ASN A 144 -3.82 -21.61 -11.24
C ASN A 144 -3.17 -20.27 -10.84
N THR A 145 -3.70 -19.62 -9.82
CA THR A 145 -3.23 -18.33 -9.33
C THR A 145 -2.94 -18.41 -7.84
N GLU A 146 -1.83 -17.84 -7.40
CA GLU A 146 -1.49 -17.67 -5.99
C GLU A 146 -1.59 -16.20 -5.59
N VAL A 147 -1.72 -15.97 -4.28
CA VAL A 147 -1.84 -14.63 -3.71
C VAL A 147 -0.80 -14.47 -2.61
N VAL A 148 -0.05 -13.37 -2.62
CA VAL A 148 0.93 -13.02 -1.58
C VAL A 148 0.70 -11.59 -1.14
N ALA A 149 0.60 -11.38 0.15
CA ALA A 149 0.54 -10.06 0.77
C ALA A 149 1.93 -9.65 1.28
N CYS A 150 2.25 -8.36 1.23
CA CYS A 150 3.54 -7.81 1.63
C CYS A 150 3.35 -6.50 2.39
N SER A 151 4.11 -6.31 3.46
CA SER A 151 4.26 -5.01 4.12
C SER A 151 5.69 -4.80 4.60
N VAL A 152 5.95 -3.61 5.11
CA VAL A 152 7.25 -3.24 5.71
C VAL A 152 7.43 -3.79 7.13
N ASP A 153 6.42 -4.43 7.70
CA ASP A 153 6.51 -5.07 9.01
C ASP A 153 7.41 -6.30 8.99
N SER A 154 7.89 -6.69 10.16
CA SER A 154 8.72 -7.88 10.31
C SER A 154 7.88 -9.17 10.27
N GLN A 155 8.52 -10.28 9.91
CA GLN A 155 7.90 -11.61 9.99
C GLN A 155 7.39 -11.95 11.40
N PHE A 156 7.99 -11.38 12.44
CA PHE A 156 7.55 -11.58 13.82
C PHE A 156 6.24 -10.88 14.11
N THR A 157 6.06 -9.66 13.57
CA THR A 157 4.81 -8.90 13.67
C THR A 157 3.70 -9.60 12.90
N HIS A 158 3.97 -10.06 11.68
CA HIS A 158 3.04 -10.88 10.88
C HIS A 158 2.58 -12.12 11.65
N LEU A 159 3.51 -12.86 12.26
CA LEU A 159 3.17 -14.05 13.04
C LEU A 159 2.31 -13.71 14.25
N ALA A 160 2.63 -12.63 14.96
CA ALA A 160 1.83 -12.16 16.09
C ALA A 160 0.42 -11.79 15.65
N TRP A 161 0.28 -11.12 14.51
CA TRP A 161 -1.01 -10.71 13.96
C TRP A 161 -1.87 -11.89 13.50
N ILE A 162 -1.28 -12.90 12.87
CA ILE A 162 -1.93 -14.16 12.51
C ILE A 162 -2.41 -14.92 13.77
N ASN A 163 -1.63 -14.92 14.83
CA ASN A 163 -1.99 -15.57 16.09
C ASN A 163 -3.03 -14.80 16.92
N THR A 164 -3.29 -13.54 16.57
CA THR A 164 -4.32 -12.73 17.20
C THR A 164 -5.70 -13.07 16.62
N PRO A 165 -6.72 -13.37 17.44
CA PRO A 165 -8.06 -13.65 16.94
C PRO A 165 -8.68 -12.49 16.16
N ARG A 166 -9.46 -12.78 15.11
CA ARG A 166 -10.16 -11.77 14.29
C ARG A 166 -11.00 -10.80 15.12
N ARG A 167 -11.69 -11.28 16.16
CA ARG A 167 -12.48 -10.45 17.09
C ARG A 167 -11.66 -9.43 17.90
N GLN A 168 -10.34 -9.59 17.92
CA GLN A 168 -9.40 -8.68 18.61
C GLN A 168 -8.56 -7.86 17.60
N GLY A 169 -9.00 -7.79 16.33
CA GLY A 169 -8.30 -7.06 15.27
C GLY A 169 -7.15 -7.84 14.64
N GLY A 170 -7.00 -9.14 14.96
CA GLY A 170 -6.03 -10.02 14.33
C GLY A 170 -6.55 -10.63 13.02
N LEU A 171 -5.71 -11.39 12.35
CA LEU A 171 -6.08 -12.11 11.12
C LEU A 171 -6.69 -13.48 11.43
N GLY A 172 -6.30 -14.09 12.56
CA GLY A 172 -6.56 -15.50 12.78
C GLY A 172 -5.80 -16.36 11.74
N SER A 173 -6.20 -17.63 11.63
CA SER A 173 -5.63 -18.50 10.59
C SER A 173 -5.96 -17.96 9.20
N ILE A 174 -4.92 -17.74 8.39
CA ILE A 174 -5.03 -17.32 6.99
C ILE A 174 -4.23 -18.27 6.11
N SER A 175 -4.64 -18.40 4.84
CA SER A 175 -4.07 -19.33 3.87
C SER A 175 -3.20 -18.67 2.80
N ILE A 176 -2.90 -17.37 2.94
CA ILE A 176 -2.00 -16.63 2.05
C ILE A 176 -0.72 -16.24 2.80
N PRO A 177 0.45 -16.26 2.14
CA PRO A 177 1.70 -15.79 2.71
C PRO A 177 1.67 -14.31 3.08
N LEU A 178 2.26 -13.94 4.21
CA LEU A 178 2.61 -12.56 4.56
C LEU A 178 4.12 -12.38 4.43
N LEU A 179 4.57 -11.67 3.41
CA LEU A 179 5.98 -11.40 3.12
C LEU A 179 6.45 -10.14 3.85
N ALA A 180 7.58 -10.24 4.55
CA ALA A 180 8.20 -9.13 5.26
C ALA A 180 9.19 -8.37 4.35
N ASP A 181 8.94 -7.08 4.13
CA ASP A 181 9.84 -6.17 3.42
C ASP A 181 10.50 -5.17 4.39
N LEU A 182 11.13 -5.69 5.44
CA LEU A 182 11.68 -4.89 6.55
C LEU A 182 12.74 -3.86 6.09
N ASN A 183 13.45 -4.14 5.01
CA ASN A 183 14.43 -3.23 4.42
C ASN A 183 13.85 -2.25 3.38
N HIS A 184 12.55 -2.33 3.12
CA HIS A 184 11.78 -1.50 2.19
C HIS A 184 12.20 -1.62 0.71
N GLN A 185 13.05 -2.60 0.37
CA GLN A 185 13.59 -2.71 -0.99
C GLN A 185 12.52 -3.15 -1.99
N ILE A 186 11.67 -4.09 -1.59
CA ILE A 186 10.62 -4.62 -2.47
C ILE A 186 9.59 -3.52 -2.74
N SER A 187 9.12 -2.84 -1.70
CA SER A 187 8.14 -1.76 -1.82
C SER A 187 8.66 -0.56 -2.62
N LYS A 188 9.96 -0.23 -2.50
CA LYS A 188 10.62 0.79 -3.34
C LYS A 188 10.71 0.35 -4.80
N ASP A 189 11.10 -0.88 -5.08
CA ASP A 189 11.19 -1.42 -6.43
C ASP A 189 9.84 -1.46 -7.15
N TYR A 190 8.77 -1.70 -6.39
CA TYR A 190 7.39 -1.67 -6.91
C TYR A 190 6.78 -0.26 -6.90
N GLY A 191 7.47 0.75 -6.35
CA GLY A 191 7.05 2.15 -6.35
C GLY A 191 5.85 2.45 -5.45
N VAL A 192 5.68 1.70 -4.37
CA VAL A 192 4.57 1.85 -3.43
C VAL A 192 4.99 2.38 -2.07
N TYR A 193 6.29 2.54 -1.81
CA TYR A 193 6.81 3.01 -0.54
C TYR A 193 6.63 4.51 -0.38
N LEU A 194 6.15 4.93 0.79
CA LEU A 194 5.98 6.32 1.20
C LEU A 194 7.11 6.69 2.16
N GLU A 195 8.09 7.46 1.68
CA GLU A 195 9.29 7.81 2.44
C GLU A 195 8.96 8.59 3.73
N ASP A 196 7.95 9.45 3.68
CA ASP A 196 7.59 10.32 4.81
C ASP A 196 6.92 9.57 5.96
N SER A 197 6.13 8.53 5.65
CA SER A 197 5.36 7.77 6.62
C SER A 197 5.96 6.40 6.94
N GLY A 198 6.94 5.94 6.15
CA GLY A 198 7.67 4.70 6.39
C GLY A 198 6.86 3.42 6.14
N HIS A 199 5.76 3.51 5.40
CA HIS A 199 4.93 2.35 5.02
C HIS A 199 4.52 2.42 3.55
N THR A 200 3.63 1.54 3.08
CA THR A 200 3.27 1.45 1.67
C THR A 200 1.87 1.97 1.37
N LEU A 201 1.65 2.37 0.12
CA LEU A 201 0.32 2.47 -0.49
C LEU A 201 -0.32 1.07 -0.61
N ARG A 202 -1.62 1.03 -0.94
CA ARG A 202 -2.31 -0.22 -1.27
C ARG A 202 -2.08 -0.57 -2.75
N GLY A 203 -0.87 -1.06 -3.05
CA GLY A 203 -0.51 -1.52 -4.39
C GLY A 203 -0.92 -2.97 -4.62
N LEU A 204 -1.47 -3.30 -5.79
CA LEU A 204 -1.74 -4.68 -6.22
C LEU A 204 -1.20 -4.86 -7.63
N PHE A 205 -0.51 -5.97 -7.84
CA PHE A 205 0.19 -6.31 -9.05
C PHE A 205 -0.21 -7.71 -9.51
N ILE A 206 -0.73 -7.82 -10.74
CA ILE A 206 -1.03 -9.11 -11.35
C ILE A 206 0.15 -9.47 -12.26
N ILE A 207 0.77 -10.61 -11.97
CA ILE A 207 1.93 -11.14 -12.68
C ILE A 207 1.52 -12.47 -13.32
N ASP A 208 1.82 -12.67 -14.60
CA ASP A 208 1.46 -13.90 -15.30
C ASP A 208 2.42 -15.07 -15.01
N ASP A 209 2.11 -16.23 -15.57
CA ASP A 209 2.86 -17.47 -15.41
C ASP A 209 4.31 -17.40 -15.92
N LYS A 210 4.61 -16.42 -16.81
CA LYS A 210 5.94 -16.12 -17.33
C LYS A 210 6.68 -15.08 -16.48
N GLY A 211 6.04 -14.56 -15.44
CA GLY A 211 6.55 -13.49 -14.56
C GLY A 211 6.49 -12.11 -15.19
N ILE A 212 5.62 -11.90 -16.17
CA ILE A 212 5.40 -10.59 -16.78
C ILE A 212 4.30 -9.85 -16.01
N LEU A 213 4.53 -8.59 -15.69
CA LEU A 213 3.57 -7.74 -15.03
C LEU A 213 2.44 -7.35 -15.99
N ARG A 214 1.21 -7.68 -15.66
CA ARG A 214 0.04 -7.48 -16.51
C ARG A 214 -0.84 -6.31 -16.08
N GLN A 215 -0.90 -6.01 -14.77
CA GLN A 215 -1.79 -5.00 -14.24
C GLN A 215 -1.23 -4.42 -12.94
N ILE A 216 -1.46 -3.13 -12.71
CA ILE A 216 -1.15 -2.40 -11.48
C ILE A 216 -2.40 -1.67 -11.03
N THR A 217 -2.78 -1.83 -9.77
CA THR A 217 -3.76 -0.98 -9.07
C THR A 217 -3.08 -0.32 -7.88
N LEU A 218 -3.26 0.97 -7.73
CA LEU A 218 -2.78 1.73 -6.58
C LEU A 218 -3.95 2.48 -5.97
N ASN A 219 -4.29 2.14 -4.73
CA ASN A 219 -5.25 2.89 -3.93
C ASN A 219 -4.52 3.67 -2.84
N ASP A 220 -5.06 4.85 -2.54
CA ASP A 220 -4.74 5.58 -1.32
C ASP A 220 -5.21 4.79 -0.08
N LEU A 221 -4.67 5.16 1.07
CA LEU A 221 -4.77 4.41 2.34
C LEU A 221 -6.20 4.09 2.81
N PRO A 222 -7.21 4.99 2.65
CA PRO A 222 -8.54 4.76 3.24
C PRO A 222 -9.41 3.75 2.48
N VAL A 223 -9.03 3.34 1.25
CA VAL A 223 -9.90 2.53 0.39
C VAL A 223 -9.30 1.18 0.07
N GLY A 224 -9.93 0.11 0.55
CA GLY A 224 -9.57 -1.29 0.26
C GLY A 224 -9.86 -1.71 -1.19
N ARG A 225 -9.19 -2.78 -1.64
CA ARG A 225 -9.30 -3.32 -2.99
C ARG A 225 -10.39 -4.39 -3.08
N SER A 226 -10.83 -4.67 -4.30
CA SER A 226 -11.89 -5.65 -4.59
C SER A 226 -11.28 -7.00 -4.99
N VAL A 227 -11.65 -8.07 -4.27
CA VAL A 227 -11.29 -9.45 -4.62
C VAL A 227 -11.98 -9.85 -5.92
N ASP A 228 -13.26 -9.47 -6.12
CA ASP A 228 -14.02 -9.78 -7.33
C ASP A 228 -13.38 -9.20 -8.58
N GLU A 229 -12.96 -7.93 -8.52
CA GLU A 229 -12.27 -7.28 -9.64
C GLU A 229 -10.91 -7.91 -9.91
N THR A 230 -10.18 -8.30 -8.86
CA THR A 230 -8.90 -8.98 -9.00
C THR A 230 -9.06 -10.34 -9.70
N LEU A 231 -10.04 -11.14 -9.27
CA LEU A 231 -10.37 -12.42 -9.92
C LEU A 231 -10.79 -12.22 -11.38
N ARG A 232 -11.68 -11.25 -11.63
CA ARG A 232 -12.14 -10.91 -12.97
C ARG A 232 -10.97 -10.57 -13.90
N LEU A 233 -10.01 -9.75 -13.43
CA LEU A 233 -8.84 -9.35 -14.21
C LEU A 233 -7.91 -10.52 -14.50
N VAL A 234 -7.62 -11.37 -13.50
CA VAL A 234 -6.80 -12.58 -13.72
C VAL A 234 -7.44 -13.46 -14.79
N GLN A 235 -8.74 -13.73 -14.66
CA GLN A 235 -9.48 -14.55 -15.63
C GLN A 235 -9.50 -13.93 -17.04
N ALA A 236 -9.61 -12.60 -17.14
CA ALA A 236 -9.55 -11.91 -18.41
C ALA A 236 -8.17 -12.04 -19.07
N PHE A 237 -7.07 -11.88 -18.33
CA PHE A 237 -5.72 -12.08 -18.85
C PHE A 237 -5.48 -13.54 -19.29
N GLN A 238 -5.90 -14.51 -18.48
CA GLN A 238 -5.80 -15.92 -18.83
C GLN A 238 -6.62 -16.26 -20.07
N TYR A 239 -7.80 -15.67 -20.22
CA TYR A 239 -8.63 -15.87 -21.40
C TYR A 239 -7.94 -15.34 -22.66
N THR A 240 -7.41 -14.10 -22.61
CA THR A 240 -6.70 -13.50 -23.75
C THR A 240 -5.45 -14.28 -24.13
N ASP A 241 -4.70 -14.77 -23.14
CA ASP A 241 -3.49 -15.59 -23.39
C ASP A 241 -3.82 -16.92 -24.06
N LYS A 242 -4.95 -17.52 -23.69
CA LYS A 242 -5.37 -18.83 -24.21
C LYS A 242 -6.02 -18.74 -25.59
N HIS A 243 -6.83 -17.70 -25.83
CA HIS A 243 -7.70 -17.63 -27.01
C HIS A 243 -7.24 -16.63 -28.07
N GLY A 244 -6.33 -15.69 -27.72
CA GLY A 244 -5.89 -14.63 -28.64
C GLY A 244 -6.96 -13.57 -28.94
N GLU A 245 -8.14 -13.68 -28.32
CA GLU A 245 -9.21 -12.70 -28.39
C GLU A 245 -9.03 -11.65 -27.32
N VAL A 246 -9.68 -10.49 -27.45
CA VAL A 246 -9.58 -9.42 -26.45
C VAL A 246 -10.88 -9.26 -25.67
N CYS A 247 -10.75 -8.96 -24.39
CA CYS A 247 -11.87 -8.76 -23.48
C CYS A 247 -12.33 -7.30 -23.50
N PRO A 248 -13.62 -7.04 -23.84
CA PRO A 248 -14.17 -5.68 -23.79
C PRO A 248 -14.31 -5.16 -22.36
N ALA A 249 -14.70 -3.89 -22.22
CA ALA A 249 -14.93 -3.25 -20.94
C ALA A 249 -15.92 -4.05 -20.08
N GLY A 250 -15.55 -4.28 -18.82
CA GLY A 250 -16.41 -5.01 -17.87
C GLY A 250 -16.58 -6.50 -18.17
N TRP A 251 -15.78 -7.07 -19.07
CA TRP A 251 -15.84 -8.51 -19.41
C TRP A 251 -15.80 -9.40 -18.16
N LYS A 252 -16.62 -10.45 -18.20
CA LYS A 252 -16.65 -11.51 -17.19
C LYS A 252 -16.57 -12.86 -17.87
N PRO A 253 -16.15 -13.94 -17.19
CA PRO A 253 -16.18 -15.29 -17.75
C PRO A 253 -17.56 -15.61 -18.35
N GLY A 254 -17.55 -16.10 -19.59
CA GLY A 254 -18.77 -16.39 -20.36
C GLY A 254 -19.36 -15.21 -21.14
N SER A 255 -18.79 -13.99 -20.99
CA SER A 255 -19.18 -12.85 -21.82
C SER A 255 -18.55 -12.91 -23.21
N GLU A 256 -19.15 -12.18 -24.17
CA GLU A 256 -18.64 -12.02 -25.52
C GLU A 256 -17.24 -11.38 -25.51
N THR A 257 -16.43 -11.77 -26.48
CA THR A 257 -15.09 -11.27 -26.73
C THR A 257 -14.97 -10.68 -28.13
N ILE A 258 -13.86 -10.02 -28.40
CA ILE A 258 -13.63 -9.37 -29.68
C ILE A 258 -12.43 -10.02 -30.35
N ILE A 259 -12.59 -10.46 -31.61
CA ILE A 259 -11.47 -10.88 -32.46
C ILE A 259 -10.68 -9.63 -32.84
N PRO A 260 -9.37 -9.54 -32.53
CA PRO A 260 -8.58 -8.31 -32.70
C PRO A 260 -8.10 -8.10 -34.14
N ASP A 261 -9.03 -8.08 -35.08
CA ASP A 261 -8.80 -7.73 -36.47
C ASP A 261 -9.93 -6.83 -37.03
N PRO A 262 -9.69 -6.06 -38.11
CA PRO A 262 -10.67 -5.10 -38.63
C PRO A 262 -12.03 -5.69 -39.03
N ALA A 263 -12.09 -6.90 -39.51
CA ALA A 263 -13.33 -7.58 -39.93
C ALA A 263 -13.97 -8.34 -38.76
N GLY A 264 -13.15 -9.03 -37.95
CA GLY A 264 -13.60 -9.84 -36.82
C GLY A 264 -14.30 -9.03 -35.73
N LYS A 265 -13.81 -7.84 -35.44
CA LYS A 265 -14.42 -6.96 -34.44
C LYS A 265 -15.87 -6.57 -34.77
N LEU A 266 -16.25 -6.53 -36.06
CA LEU A 266 -17.60 -6.13 -36.46
C LEU A 266 -18.66 -7.08 -35.90
N LYS A 267 -18.36 -8.37 -35.79
CA LYS A 267 -19.28 -9.37 -35.21
C LYS A 267 -19.69 -9.04 -33.77
N TYR A 268 -18.81 -8.42 -33.00
CA TYR A 268 -19.11 -7.96 -31.64
C TYR A 268 -19.97 -6.71 -31.66
N PHE A 269 -19.62 -5.71 -32.49
CA PHE A 269 -20.33 -4.44 -32.54
C PHE A 269 -21.73 -4.56 -33.16
N ASP A 270 -21.93 -5.48 -34.11
CA ASP A 270 -23.26 -5.75 -34.68
C ASP A 270 -24.29 -6.23 -33.64
N LYS A 271 -23.82 -6.81 -32.51
CA LYS A 271 -24.67 -7.25 -31.41
C LYS A 271 -25.02 -6.16 -30.40
N LEU A 272 -24.36 -4.98 -30.47
CA LEU A 272 -24.59 -3.87 -29.57
C LEU A 272 -25.69 -2.91 -30.05
N ASN A 273 -26.18 -3.07 -31.29
CA ASN A 273 -27.22 -2.21 -31.94
C ASN A 273 -28.59 -2.86 -31.86
#